data_a26619a551ba9f514bbb56aa0146494b
#
_entry.id   a26619a551ba9f514bbb56aa0146494b
#
_cell.length_a   1.000
_cell.length_b   1.000
_cell.length_c   1.000
_cell.angle_alpha   90.00
_cell.angle_beta   90.00
_cell.angle_gamma   90.00
#
_symmetry.space_group_name_H-M   'P 1'
#
loop_
_entity.id
_entity.type
_entity.pdbx_description
1 polymer ?
#
loop_
_entity_poly.entity_id
_entity_poly.type
_entity_poly.pdbx_seq_one_letter_code
_entity_poly.pdbx_strand_id
1 'polypeptide(L)'
;MDLAPEPGWTPLTPFWEALGTRSYVSSDDDGDRIRVRYFSDDAGGTWARAVFGPGAEGPPGHVHGGALAALLDEAMGMAALSTGRVCVAGRIEVDFRSMVRLGEVVTVELALGDATPKKVPVRATLRRAGGTAACEATGLFVDIGTDGLGRAAEAAGL
;
A
#
# COMPACT_ATOMS: atom_id res chain seq x y z
N MET A 1 17.32 7.62 -4.22
CA MET A 1 16.57 8.01 -3.01
C MET A 1 16.40 6.80 -2.15
N ASP A 2 16.69 6.94 -0.89
CA ASP A 2 16.75 5.83 0.05
C ASP A 2 15.37 5.62 0.68
N LEU A 3 14.82 4.41 0.52
CA LEU A 3 13.62 3.93 1.20
C LEU A 3 14.00 3.08 2.43
N ALA A 4 15.10 3.43 3.11
CA ALA A 4 15.54 2.73 4.30
C ALA A 4 14.48 2.81 5.41
N PRO A 5 14.41 1.79 6.28
CA PRO A 5 13.51 1.80 7.42
C PRO A 5 13.88 2.91 8.41
N GLU A 6 12.90 3.40 9.14
CA GLU A 6 13.14 4.19 10.35
C GLU A 6 13.67 3.27 11.47
N PRO A 7 14.33 3.83 12.50
CA PRO A 7 14.74 3.05 13.67
C PRO A 7 13.57 2.27 14.28
N GLY A 8 13.75 0.98 14.52
CA GLY A 8 12.70 0.09 15.06
C GLY A 8 11.78 -0.51 14.00
N TRP A 9 12.01 -0.23 12.72
CA TRP A 9 11.24 -0.85 11.64
C TRP A 9 11.95 -2.07 11.04
N THR A 10 11.19 -3.14 10.84
CA THR A 10 11.65 -4.38 10.19
C THR A 10 11.03 -4.50 8.80
N PRO A 11 11.82 -4.78 7.75
CA PRO A 11 11.27 -4.98 6.41
C PRO A 11 10.24 -6.11 6.34
N LEU A 12 9.15 -5.87 5.60
CA LEU A 12 8.14 -6.86 5.27
C LEU A 12 8.26 -7.23 3.79
N THR A 13 8.25 -8.53 3.51
CA THR A 13 8.16 -9.04 2.13
C THR A 13 6.70 -9.02 1.70
N PRO A 14 6.38 -8.39 0.55
CA PRO A 14 5.04 -8.42 0.01
C PRO A 14 4.55 -9.85 -0.26
N PHE A 15 3.30 -10.12 0.05
CA PHE A 15 2.68 -11.43 -0.08
C PHE A 15 2.75 -12.00 -1.51
N TRP A 16 2.56 -11.18 -2.52
CA TRP A 16 2.62 -11.60 -3.93
C TRP A 16 4.01 -12.03 -4.38
N GLU A 17 5.07 -11.50 -3.78
CA GLU A 17 6.44 -11.99 -4.03
C GLU A 17 6.57 -13.45 -3.58
N ALA A 18 6.01 -13.81 -2.42
CA ALA A 18 5.99 -15.19 -1.93
C ALA A 18 5.19 -16.13 -2.85
N LEU A 19 4.23 -15.61 -3.60
CA LEU A 19 3.45 -16.35 -4.59
C LEU A 19 4.11 -16.38 -5.99
N GLY A 20 5.23 -15.67 -6.20
CA GLY A 20 5.86 -15.52 -7.50
C GLY A 20 5.00 -14.72 -8.50
N THR A 21 4.05 -13.92 -8.02
CA THR A 21 3.20 -13.05 -8.85
C THR A 21 3.68 -11.60 -8.81
N ARG A 22 3.22 -10.79 -9.78
CA ARG A 22 3.56 -9.37 -9.86
C ARG A 22 2.43 -8.52 -9.29
N SER A 23 2.79 -7.44 -8.61
CA SER A 23 1.88 -6.37 -8.22
C SER A 23 1.98 -5.19 -9.19
N TYR A 24 0.87 -4.53 -9.41
CA TYR A 24 0.81 -3.26 -10.16
C TYR A 24 1.66 -2.15 -9.52
N VAL A 25 1.72 -2.13 -8.18
CA VAL A 25 2.39 -1.07 -7.41
C VAL A 25 3.84 -1.43 -7.11
N SER A 26 4.07 -2.55 -6.42
CA SER A 26 5.40 -2.88 -5.86
C SER A 26 6.30 -3.67 -6.79
N SER A 27 5.82 -4.10 -7.97
CA SER A 27 6.65 -4.77 -8.98
C SER A 27 7.04 -3.85 -10.14
N ASP A 28 7.24 -2.57 -9.85
CA ASP A 28 7.80 -1.60 -10.81
C ASP A 28 9.33 -1.59 -10.70
N ASP A 29 9.96 -2.56 -11.36
CA ASP A 29 11.39 -2.84 -11.26
C ASP A 29 12.26 -1.65 -11.72
N ASP A 30 11.79 -0.91 -12.71
CA ASP A 30 12.48 0.28 -13.24
C ASP A 30 12.27 1.51 -12.34
N GLY A 31 11.25 1.49 -11.50
CA GLY A 31 10.89 2.59 -10.62
C GLY A 31 10.38 3.83 -11.37
N ASP A 32 9.91 3.64 -12.58
CA ASP A 32 9.37 4.72 -13.41
C ASP A 32 8.07 5.29 -12.83
N ARG A 33 7.24 4.43 -12.23
CA ARG A 33 5.98 4.85 -11.59
C ARG A 33 6.11 4.93 -10.08
N ILE A 34 6.29 3.78 -9.40
CA ILE A 34 6.25 3.68 -7.95
C ILE A 34 7.33 2.69 -7.48
N ARG A 35 8.22 3.15 -6.61
CA ARG A 35 9.03 2.26 -5.78
C ARG A 35 8.52 2.32 -4.36
N VAL A 36 8.25 1.16 -3.76
CA VAL A 36 7.72 1.05 -2.41
C VAL A 36 8.45 -0.02 -1.62
N ARG A 37 8.57 0.19 -0.32
CA ARG A 37 8.99 -0.82 0.67
C ARG A 37 8.04 -0.80 1.85
N TYR A 38 7.77 -1.97 2.37
CA TYR A 38 6.88 -2.19 3.50
C TYR A 38 7.67 -2.57 4.75
N PHE A 39 7.16 -2.19 5.90
CA PHE A 39 7.79 -2.41 7.20
C PHE A 39 6.74 -2.70 8.27
N SER A 40 7.17 -3.43 9.32
CA SER A 40 6.48 -3.48 10.60
C SER A 40 7.32 -2.80 11.66
N ASP A 41 6.68 -2.21 12.67
CA ASP A 41 7.34 -1.74 13.87
C ASP A 41 7.22 -2.74 15.03
N ASP A 42 7.92 -2.48 16.13
CA ASP A 42 7.92 -3.32 17.33
C ASP A 42 6.54 -3.39 18.03
N ALA A 43 5.64 -2.45 17.74
CA ALA A 43 4.26 -2.43 18.24
C ALA A 43 3.28 -3.20 17.35
N GLY A 44 3.76 -3.75 16.21
CA GLY A 44 2.94 -4.46 15.23
C GLY A 44 2.23 -3.53 14.24
N GLY A 45 2.59 -2.26 14.20
CA GLY A 45 2.15 -1.32 13.17
C GLY A 45 2.72 -1.67 11.79
N THR A 46 1.97 -1.37 10.75
CA THR A 46 2.42 -1.53 9.36
C THR A 46 2.69 -0.17 8.74
N TRP A 47 3.78 -0.07 8.00
CA TRP A 47 4.26 1.16 7.39
C TRP A 47 4.69 0.90 5.94
N ALA A 48 4.63 1.95 5.11
CA ALA A 48 5.25 1.93 3.81
C ALA A 48 6.07 3.19 3.58
N ARG A 49 7.18 3.07 2.84
CA ARG A 49 7.90 4.21 2.27
C ARG A 49 7.92 4.08 0.77
N ALA A 50 7.60 5.16 0.08
CA ALA A 50 7.51 5.14 -1.36
C ALA A 50 8.08 6.42 -2.00
N VAL A 51 8.44 6.29 -3.28
CA VAL A 51 8.80 7.40 -4.15
C VAL A 51 8.16 7.18 -5.51
N PHE A 52 7.70 8.26 -6.12
CA PHE A 52 7.05 8.23 -7.42
C PHE A 52 7.98 8.80 -8.49
N GLY A 53 8.15 8.04 -9.58
CA GLY A 53 8.92 8.43 -10.75
C GLY A 53 8.09 9.17 -11.81
N PRO A 54 8.72 9.50 -12.95
CA PRO A 54 8.07 10.25 -14.04
C PRO A 54 6.81 9.60 -14.59
N GLY A 55 6.76 8.27 -14.66
CA GLY A 55 5.58 7.52 -15.13
C GLY A 55 4.34 7.63 -14.24
N ALA A 56 4.47 8.26 -13.06
CA ALA A 56 3.34 8.56 -12.17
C ALA A 56 2.87 10.02 -12.28
N GLU A 57 3.35 10.81 -13.26
CA GLU A 57 3.01 12.22 -13.38
C GLU A 57 1.53 12.44 -13.68
N GLY A 58 0.93 13.42 -13.01
CA GLY A 58 -0.39 13.97 -13.28
C GLY A 58 -0.28 15.46 -13.58
N PRO A 59 -0.55 16.37 -12.62
CA PRO A 59 -0.22 17.78 -12.80
C PRO A 59 1.30 17.96 -12.95
N PRO A 60 1.78 18.95 -13.73
CA PRO A 60 3.21 19.13 -14.00
C PRO A 60 4.08 19.06 -12.73
N GLY A 61 5.04 18.13 -12.71
CA GLY A 61 5.96 17.89 -11.60
C GLY A 61 5.35 17.22 -10.36
N HIS A 62 4.09 16.81 -10.41
CA HIS A 62 3.36 16.22 -9.30
C HIS A 62 2.78 14.85 -9.62
N VAL A 63 2.61 14.06 -8.58
CA VAL A 63 2.07 12.70 -8.66
C VAL A 63 0.58 12.73 -9.00
N HIS A 64 0.17 11.88 -9.93
CA HIS A 64 -1.23 11.66 -10.28
C HIS A 64 -2.00 11.08 -9.08
N GLY A 65 -3.23 11.56 -8.83
CA GLY A 65 -4.06 11.07 -7.74
C GLY A 65 -4.33 9.56 -7.79
N GLY A 66 -4.47 9.00 -9.00
CA GLY A 66 -4.61 7.55 -9.17
C GLY A 66 -3.38 6.76 -8.74
N ALA A 67 -2.16 7.30 -8.90
CA ALA A 67 -0.95 6.64 -8.41
C ALA A 67 -0.87 6.66 -6.87
N LEU A 68 -1.29 7.78 -6.24
CA LEU A 68 -1.42 7.87 -4.79
C LEU A 68 -2.47 6.88 -4.25
N ALA A 69 -3.63 6.79 -4.92
CA ALA A 69 -4.69 5.86 -4.55
C ALA A 69 -4.25 4.39 -4.70
N ALA A 70 -3.51 4.05 -5.76
CA ALA A 70 -2.97 2.71 -5.96
C ALA A 70 -1.98 2.30 -4.86
N LEU A 71 -1.07 3.21 -4.47
CA LEU A 71 -0.16 2.97 -3.33
C LEU A 71 -0.95 2.74 -2.03
N LEU A 72 -1.98 3.57 -1.78
CA LEU A 72 -2.79 3.45 -0.57
C LEU A 72 -3.60 2.15 -0.53
N ASP A 73 -4.14 1.71 -1.67
CA ASP A 73 -4.83 0.41 -1.79
C ASP A 73 -3.91 -0.75 -1.42
N GLU A 74 -2.75 -0.83 -2.06
CA GLU A 74 -1.79 -1.90 -1.79
C GLU A 74 -1.26 -1.86 -0.35
N ALA A 75 -0.93 -0.68 0.16
CA ALA A 75 -0.43 -0.53 1.53
C ALA A 75 -1.49 -0.92 2.58
N MET A 76 -2.76 -0.55 2.39
CA MET A 76 -3.85 -1.00 3.25
C MET A 76 -4.09 -2.51 3.14
N GLY A 77 -3.92 -3.08 1.94
CA GLY A 77 -3.95 -4.53 1.71
C GLY A 77 -2.86 -5.25 2.50
N MET A 78 -1.63 -4.72 2.52
CA MET A 78 -0.53 -5.26 3.32
C MET A 78 -0.85 -5.26 4.82
N ALA A 79 -1.45 -4.18 5.33
CA ALA A 79 -1.90 -4.12 6.72
C ALA A 79 -3.04 -5.11 7.00
N ALA A 80 -4.00 -5.28 6.08
CA ALA A 80 -5.06 -6.27 6.24
C ALA A 80 -4.49 -7.71 6.26
N LEU A 81 -3.50 -8.02 5.43
CA LEU A 81 -2.82 -9.32 5.41
C LEU A 81 -2.05 -9.62 6.69
N SER A 82 -1.55 -8.61 7.40
CA SER A 82 -0.87 -8.81 8.70
C SER A 82 -1.78 -9.44 9.76
N THR A 83 -3.10 -9.42 9.56
CA THR A 83 -4.07 -10.13 10.41
C THR A 83 -4.10 -11.65 10.18
N GLY A 84 -3.31 -12.18 9.24
CA GLY A 84 -3.29 -13.58 8.84
C GLY A 84 -4.42 -13.98 7.88
N ARG A 85 -5.14 -13.01 7.30
CA ARG A 85 -6.27 -13.21 6.39
C ARG A 85 -5.88 -12.90 4.96
N VAL A 86 -6.48 -13.62 4.00
CA VAL A 86 -6.34 -13.33 2.56
C VAL A 86 -7.45 -12.36 2.16
N CYS A 87 -7.09 -11.10 2.07
CA CYS A 87 -8.05 -10.01 1.85
C CYS A 87 -7.89 -9.35 0.48
N VAL A 88 -9.02 -8.90 -0.07
CA VAL A 88 -9.08 -8.02 -1.24
C VAL A 88 -9.85 -6.76 -0.90
N ALA A 89 -9.54 -5.65 -1.56
CA ALA A 89 -10.26 -4.41 -1.37
C ALA A 89 -11.71 -4.53 -1.83
N GLY A 90 -12.66 -4.27 -0.93
CA GLY A 90 -14.07 -4.15 -1.25
C GLY A 90 -14.52 -2.68 -1.42
N ARG A 91 -13.82 -1.76 -0.74
CA ARG A 91 -14.08 -0.31 -0.84
C ARG A 91 -12.84 0.45 -0.40
N ILE A 92 -12.54 1.54 -1.09
CA ILE A 92 -11.55 2.54 -0.67
C ILE A 92 -12.17 3.93 -0.84
N GLU A 93 -11.89 4.80 0.13
CA GLU A 93 -12.13 6.24 0.07
C GLU A 93 -10.81 6.95 0.28
N VAL A 94 -10.50 7.95 -0.54
CA VAL A 94 -9.25 8.72 -0.46
C VAL A 94 -9.58 10.20 -0.47
N ASP A 95 -9.12 10.89 0.57
CA ASP A 95 -9.11 12.34 0.65
C ASP A 95 -7.73 12.88 0.29
N PHE A 96 -7.64 13.65 -0.79
CA PHE A 96 -6.41 14.33 -1.20
C PHE A 96 -6.34 15.71 -0.53
N ARG A 97 -5.31 15.93 0.31
CA ARG A 97 -5.13 17.14 1.10
C ARG A 97 -4.09 18.09 0.50
N SER A 98 -3.02 17.54 -0.10
CA SER A 98 -1.99 18.32 -0.77
C SER A 98 -1.29 17.52 -1.87
N MET A 99 -0.72 18.23 -2.83
CA MET A 99 0.03 17.59 -3.91
C MET A 99 1.36 17.03 -3.39
N VAL A 100 1.76 15.89 -3.95
CA VAL A 100 3.06 15.25 -3.73
C VAL A 100 3.91 15.48 -4.97
N ARG A 101 5.17 15.89 -4.80
CA ARG A 101 6.09 16.07 -5.93
C ARG A 101 6.64 14.74 -6.41
N LEU A 102 6.90 14.63 -7.71
CA LEU A 102 7.68 13.53 -8.24
C LEU A 102 9.07 13.51 -7.56
N GLY A 103 9.54 12.32 -7.24
CA GLY A 103 10.81 12.13 -6.56
C GLY A 103 10.81 12.43 -5.06
N GLU A 104 9.73 12.93 -4.47
CA GLU A 104 9.61 13.11 -3.03
C GLU A 104 9.36 11.75 -2.35
N VAL A 105 10.12 11.46 -1.29
CA VAL A 105 9.85 10.27 -0.46
C VAL A 105 8.65 10.56 0.44
N VAL A 106 7.69 9.65 0.40
CA VAL A 106 6.52 9.68 1.28
C VAL A 106 6.51 8.49 2.23
N THR A 107 5.86 8.66 3.38
CA THR A 107 5.62 7.61 4.36
C THR A 107 4.13 7.39 4.51
N VAL A 108 3.70 6.12 4.52
CA VAL A 108 2.32 5.74 4.78
C VAL A 108 2.25 5.04 6.13
N GLU A 109 1.47 5.62 7.02
CA GLU A 109 1.10 5.05 8.31
C GLU A 109 -0.21 4.30 8.16
N LEU A 110 -0.29 3.07 8.67
CA LEU A 110 -1.43 2.19 8.52
C LEU A 110 -1.96 1.79 9.89
N ALA A 111 -3.27 1.86 10.06
CA ALA A 111 -3.96 1.50 11.29
C ALA A 111 -5.13 0.56 11.00
N LEU A 112 -5.10 -0.62 11.64
CA LEU A 112 -6.21 -1.56 11.59
C LEU A 112 -7.37 -1.06 12.46
N GLY A 113 -8.59 -1.19 11.95
CA GLY A 113 -9.81 -0.98 12.72
C GLY A 113 -10.37 -2.30 13.28
N ASP A 114 -11.54 -2.22 13.90
CA ASP A 114 -12.22 -3.38 14.48
C ASP A 114 -12.66 -4.35 13.38
N ALA A 115 -11.97 -5.47 13.28
CA ALA A 115 -12.24 -6.48 12.27
C ALA A 115 -13.44 -7.34 12.66
N THR A 116 -14.27 -7.66 11.66
CA THR A 116 -15.31 -8.70 11.77
C THR A 116 -14.79 -10.02 11.17
N PRO A 117 -15.52 -11.14 11.26
CA PRO A 117 -15.07 -12.41 10.68
C PRO A 117 -14.76 -12.34 9.17
N LYS A 118 -15.39 -11.42 8.43
CA LYS A 118 -15.24 -11.30 6.97
C LYS A 118 -14.65 -9.97 6.49
N LYS A 119 -14.46 -8.99 7.35
CA LYS A 119 -14.06 -7.64 6.95
C LYS A 119 -13.00 -7.08 7.86
N VAL A 120 -11.99 -6.46 7.27
CA VAL A 120 -10.89 -5.77 7.95
C VAL A 120 -10.92 -4.31 7.52
N PRO A 121 -11.38 -3.40 8.39
CA PRO A 121 -11.23 -1.97 8.14
C PRO A 121 -9.76 -1.55 8.32
N VAL A 122 -9.27 -0.68 7.42
CA VAL A 122 -7.93 -0.12 7.52
C VAL A 122 -7.99 1.38 7.27
N ARG A 123 -7.22 2.15 8.02
CA ARG A 123 -6.96 3.57 7.74
C ARG A 123 -5.53 3.75 7.31
N ALA A 124 -5.30 4.71 6.42
CA ALA A 124 -3.98 5.09 5.96
C ALA A 124 -3.81 6.59 5.97
N THR A 125 -2.65 7.06 6.39
CA THR A 125 -2.24 8.45 6.27
C THR A 125 -0.93 8.51 5.51
N LEU A 126 -0.95 9.09 4.30
CA LEU A 126 0.24 9.35 3.52
C LEU A 126 0.81 10.72 3.89
N ARG A 127 2.05 10.74 4.37
CA ARG A 127 2.76 11.94 4.79
C ARG A 127 3.93 12.25 3.87
N ARG A 128 4.13 13.53 3.61
CA ARG A 128 5.31 14.06 2.94
C ARG A 128 6.51 14.07 3.88
N ALA A 129 7.72 14.26 3.34
CA ALA A 129 8.96 14.30 4.11
C ALA A 129 8.95 15.25 5.32
N GLY A 130 8.17 16.33 5.27
CA GLY A 130 7.97 17.27 6.38
C GLY A 130 6.90 16.86 7.40
N GLY A 131 6.33 15.64 7.31
CA GLY A 131 5.30 15.13 8.22
C GLY A 131 3.87 15.59 7.90
N THR A 132 3.67 16.50 6.93
CA THR A 132 2.34 16.97 6.51
C THR A 132 1.59 15.85 5.82
N ALA A 133 0.34 15.61 6.21
CA ALA A 133 -0.54 14.68 5.52
C ALA A 133 -0.88 15.18 4.11
N ALA A 134 -0.58 14.36 3.11
CA ALA A 134 -0.95 14.62 1.72
C ALA A 134 -2.22 13.89 1.32
N CYS A 135 -2.44 12.68 1.85
CA CYS A 135 -3.67 11.93 1.67
C CYS A 135 -4.07 11.25 2.97
N GLU A 136 -5.37 11.10 3.16
CA GLU A 136 -5.97 10.24 4.17
C GLU A 136 -6.89 9.26 3.46
N ALA A 137 -6.88 7.99 3.87
CA ALA A 137 -7.70 6.97 3.24
C ALA A 137 -8.34 6.04 4.27
N THR A 138 -9.50 5.51 3.90
CA THR A 138 -10.14 4.40 4.58
C THR A 138 -10.42 3.29 3.59
N GLY A 139 -10.10 2.05 3.97
CA GLY A 139 -10.35 0.85 3.20
C GLY A 139 -11.17 -0.16 3.97
N LEU A 140 -12.03 -0.87 3.27
CA LEU A 140 -12.71 -2.05 3.78
C LEU A 140 -12.24 -3.26 2.98
N PHE A 141 -11.48 -4.11 3.60
CA PHE A 141 -10.92 -5.32 2.98
C PHE A 141 -11.78 -6.52 3.34
N VAL A 142 -12.07 -7.36 2.36
CA VAL A 142 -12.92 -8.53 2.50
C VAL A 142 -12.06 -9.78 2.49
N ASP A 143 -12.19 -10.60 3.52
CA ASP A 143 -11.52 -11.90 3.59
C ASP A 143 -12.18 -12.87 2.61
N ILE A 144 -11.40 -13.30 1.63
CA ILE A 144 -11.81 -14.30 0.63
C ILE A 144 -11.29 -15.70 0.95
N GLY A 145 -10.45 -15.82 1.98
CA GLY A 145 -9.78 -17.06 2.36
C GLY A 145 -8.81 -17.57 1.29
N THR A 146 -8.07 -18.60 1.62
CA THR A 146 -7.16 -19.27 0.68
C THR A 146 -7.91 -19.92 -0.48
N ASP A 147 -9.11 -20.44 -0.25
CA ASP A 147 -9.96 -21.03 -1.30
C ASP A 147 -10.43 -19.99 -2.32
N GLY A 148 -10.69 -18.75 -1.87
CA GLY A 148 -11.04 -17.63 -2.74
C GLY A 148 -9.90 -17.26 -3.68
N LEU A 149 -8.67 -17.25 -3.15
CA LEU A 149 -7.47 -17.00 -3.96
C LEU A 149 -7.24 -18.13 -4.98
N GLY A 150 -7.40 -19.39 -4.56
CA GLY A 150 -7.30 -20.56 -5.46
C GLY A 150 -8.29 -20.47 -6.62
N ARG A 151 -9.56 -20.18 -6.34
CA ARG A 151 -10.58 -20.00 -7.39
C ARG A 151 -10.26 -18.84 -8.34
N ALA A 152 -9.70 -17.76 -7.85
CA ALA A 152 -9.28 -16.63 -8.68
C ALA A 152 -8.12 -17.01 -9.60
N ALA A 153 -7.15 -17.76 -9.11
CA ALA A 153 -6.02 -18.27 -9.90
C ALA A 153 -6.49 -19.25 -10.99
N GLU A 154 -7.34 -20.23 -10.65
CA GLU A 154 -7.93 -21.18 -11.61
C GLU A 154 -8.71 -20.46 -12.71
N ALA A 155 -9.52 -19.45 -12.35
CA ALA A 155 -10.27 -18.65 -13.32
C ALA A 155 -9.37 -17.85 -14.26
N ALA A 156 -8.15 -17.51 -13.82
CA ALA A 156 -7.13 -16.84 -14.62
C ALA A 156 -6.25 -17.83 -15.42
N GLY A 157 -6.42 -19.13 -15.25
CA GLY A 157 -5.62 -20.15 -15.93
C GLY A 157 -4.20 -20.33 -15.35
N LEU A 158 -4.05 -20.04 -14.06
CA LEU A 158 -2.80 -20.11 -13.31
C LEU A 158 -2.76 -21.36 -12.42
#